data_24ecd48fc7252114aaa4d85c4caa6ee7
#
_entry.id   24ecd48fc7252114aaa4d85c4caa6ee7
#
_cell.length_a   1.000
_cell.length_b   1.000
_cell.length_c   1.000
_cell.angle_alpha   90.00
_cell.angle_beta   90.00
_cell.angle_gamma   90.00
#
_symmetry.space_group_name_H-M   'P 1'
#
loop_
_entity.id
_entity.type
_entity.pdbx_description
1 polymer ?
#
loop_
_entity_poly.entity_id
_entity_poly.type
_entity_poly.pdbx_seq_one_letter_code
_entity_poly.pdbx_strand_id
1 'polypeptide(L)'
;MSNYQLHSNETSLSIPRIITVDSVNYYEILVKCGQVMWTVNHRYRDFADLHDRLVADRGVSKDKLPPKKVIGNKSPTFLKKRQEALEQYLKEMLIFLKVTMPREFVEFLDFHRYDIIFMVQHLACSLFLRGDAFLAKSKKYGFSVLELHAISERMKIPCPPTEAANSSYNFSHILDFCAQLETIIVLPTKNSLPTILYDDDTDKYIPHALHKPVGSSNLIPVQLRYELSVFKTLRNLIIYGVPTKNIQNVGALRETLSRIEVYKSETKQICQIALCDNVHKDADEEELDKLKQWRNLRHAVFKENQLTDIDRTIRLFPALKDLVLDKNKLESIAHLSHLNNLQVLSLRCNRIVQCPNWHIQLGNLVTLNLAQNRIRLLEGLARLYSLVNLDLSCNAIDDINEIDHIGNLPLLENLRLLGNPVAGGVDYRARVLSRFGERLQEIYLDNEKGNQTEYDMALVLSALRISAQKSQRKLHSLLDSSVGVEEGEGDTKQGQGGDSEPQTPGTSKGASR
;
A
#
# COMPACT_ATOMS: atom_id res chain seq x y z
N MET A 1 21.33 4.56 -29.80
CA MET A 1 20.13 5.37 -30.10
C MET A 1 19.65 5.91 -28.76
N SER A 2 19.31 7.17 -28.62
CA SER A 2 18.79 7.74 -27.37
C SER A 2 17.26 7.70 -27.37
N ASN A 3 16.62 7.75 -26.20
CA ASN A 3 15.16 7.86 -26.09
C ASN A 3 14.67 9.15 -26.77
N TYR A 4 15.45 10.19 -26.69
CA TYR A 4 15.22 11.43 -27.41
C TYR A 4 15.07 11.21 -28.93
N GLN A 5 15.88 10.37 -29.56
CA GLN A 5 15.75 10.06 -30.99
C GLN A 5 14.47 9.31 -31.30
N LEU A 6 14.01 8.44 -30.40
CA LEU A 6 12.74 7.70 -30.54
C LEU A 6 11.52 8.62 -30.37
N HIS A 7 11.59 9.57 -29.45
CA HIS A 7 10.50 10.50 -29.09
C HIS A 7 10.78 11.93 -29.50
N SER A 8 11.50 12.13 -30.60
CA SER A 8 11.96 13.47 -31.00
C SER A 8 10.83 14.49 -31.23
N ASN A 9 9.64 14.02 -31.63
CA ASN A 9 8.46 14.86 -31.80
C ASN A 9 7.72 15.15 -30.48
N GLU A 10 7.98 14.37 -29.44
CA GLU A 10 7.39 14.48 -28.11
C GLU A 10 8.35 15.12 -27.10
N THR A 11 9.59 15.40 -27.55
CA THR A 11 10.60 16.05 -26.70
C THR A 11 10.46 17.56 -26.80
N SER A 12 10.36 18.21 -25.65
CA SER A 12 10.23 19.66 -25.58
C SER A 12 11.02 20.26 -24.42
N LEU A 13 11.45 21.52 -24.63
CA LEU A 13 12.12 22.32 -23.62
C LEU A 13 11.32 23.60 -23.39
N SER A 14 11.15 23.99 -22.14
CA SER A 14 10.56 25.27 -21.75
C SER A 14 11.22 25.81 -20.48
N ILE A 15 11.09 27.11 -20.24
CA ILE A 15 11.58 27.75 -19.02
C ILE A 15 10.38 28.36 -18.30
N PRO A 16 9.64 27.60 -17.47
CA PRO A 16 8.39 28.03 -16.85
C PRO A 16 8.59 29.18 -15.84
N ARG A 17 9.74 29.23 -15.15
CA ARG A 17 9.98 30.22 -14.10
C ARG A 17 11.46 30.52 -13.88
N ILE A 18 11.70 31.63 -13.15
CA ILE A 18 13.02 32.03 -12.66
C ILE A 18 13.01 31.87 -11.15
N ILE A 19 14.06 31.26 -10.61
CA ILE A 19 14.25 31.06 -9.16
C ILE A 19 15.43 31.93 -8.75
N THR A 20 15.25 32.78 -7.73
CA THR A 20 16.32 33.61 -7.20
C THR A 20 16.77 33.07 -5.86
N VAL A 21 18.07 32.72 -5.75
CA VAL A 21 18.70 32.26 -4.52
C VAL A 21 20.02 33.01 -4.33
N ASP A 22 20.26 33.55 -3.15
CA ASP A 22 21.45 34.33 -2.80
C ASP A 22 21.78 35.42 -3.84
N SER A 23 20.74 36.15 -4.29
CA SER A 23 20.79 37.19 -5.29
C SER A 23 21.23 36.72 -6.69
N VAL A 24 21.28 35.42 -6.96
CA VAL A 24 21.53 34.81 -8.27
C VAL A 24 20.24 34.32 -8.87
N ASN A 25 20.01 34.65 -10.14
CA ASN A 25 18.83 34.20 -10.89
C ASN A 25 19.17 32.91 -11.64
N TYR A 26 18.39 31.87 -11.38
CA TYR A 26 18.42 30.57 -12.07
C TYR A 26 17.18 30.44 -12.94
N TYR A 27 17.37 30.01 -14.17
CA TYR A 27 16.30 29.65 -15.09
C TYR A 27 16.00 28.17 -14.91
N GLU A 28 14.79 27.86 -14.46
CA GLU A 28 14.33 26.47 -14.33
C GLU A 28 13.92 25.97 -15.71
N ILE A 29 14.68 25.07 -16.27
CA ILE A 29 14.41 24.43 -17.56
C ILE A 29 13.60 23.19 -17.31
N LEU A 30 12.38 23.12 -17.84
CA LEU A 30 11.55 21.92 -17.88
C LEU A 30 11.91 21.14 -19.14
N VAL A 31 12.38 19.93 -18.96
CA VAL A 31 12.69 18.98 -20.02
C VAL A 31 11.60 17.89 -20.01
N LYS A 32 11.00 17.66 -21.16
CA LYS A 32 10.06 16.55 -21.38
C LYS A 32 10.62 15.65 -22.48
N CYS A 33 10.69 14.34 -22.23
CA CYS A 33 11.12 13.35 -23.22
C CYS A 33 10.19 12.13 -23.10
N GLY A 34 9.26 12.00 -24.04
CA GLY A 34 8.18 11.03 -23.94
C GLY A 34 7.35 11.23 -22.67
N GLN A 35 7.28 10.24 -21.81
CA GLN A 35 6.55 10.29 -20.54
C GLN A 35 7.41 10.83 -19.37
N VAL A 36 8.71 10.97 -19.54
CA VAL A 36 9.62 11.42 -18.47
C VAL A 36 9.76 12.93 -18.51
N MET A 37 9.61 13.57 -17.36
CA MET A 37 9.81 15.02 -17.20
C MET A 37 10.67 15.30 -15.99
N TRP A 38 11.58 16.27 -16.17
CA TRP A 38 12.45 16.75 -15.08
C TRP A 38 12.76 18.22 -15.24
N THR A 39 13.27 18.84 -14.19
CA THR A 39 13.73 20.22 -14.22
C THR A 39 15.22 20.30 -13.99
N VAL A 40 15.88 21.24 -14.66
CA VAL A 40 17.30 21.58 -14.49
C VAL A 40 17.41 23.09 -14.25
N ASN A 41 18.23 23.50 -13.29
CA ASN A 41 18.38 24.90 -12.93
C ASN A 41 19.75 25.43 -13.38
N HIS A 42 19.73 26.38 -14.31
CA HIS A 42 20.95 27.04 -14.81
C HIS A 42 20.85 28.56 -14.69
N ARG A 43 21.96 29.19 -14.36
CA ARG A 43 22.11 30.64 -14.45
C ARG A 43 22.60 31.04 -15.84
N TYR A 44 22.46 32.31 -16.20
CA TYR A 44 22.86 32.79 -17.52
C TYR A 44 24.32 32.45 -17.90
N ARG A 45 25.25 32.42 -16.94
CA ARG A 45 26.64 32.06 -17.19
C ARG A 45 26.77 30.64 -17.75
N ASP A 46 26.01 29.73 -17.23
CA ASP A 46 26.05 28.32 -17.64
C ASP A 46 25.57 28.14 -19.09
N PHE A 47 24.58 28.98 -19.53
CA PHE A 47 24.18 29.05 -20.94
C PHE A 47 25.30 29.62 -21.82
N ALA A 48 26.03 30.64 -21.34
CA ALA A 48 27.14 31.21 -22.09
C ALA A 48 28.29 30.21 -22.25
N ASP A 49 28.65 29.53 -21.17
CA ASP A 49 29.69 28.48 -21.17
C ASP A 49 29.31 27.30 -22.09
N LEU A 50 28.02 26.91 -22.13
CA LEU A 50 27.51 25.92 -23.09
C LEU A 50 27.61 26.43 -24.52
N HIS A 51 27.14 27.66 -24.77
CA HIS A 51 27.12 28.25 -26.10
C HIS A 51 28.50 28.37 -26.70
N ASP A 52 29.50 28.84 -25.91
CA ASP A 52 30.89 28.96 -26.35
C ASP A 52 31.45 27.61 -26.81
N ARG A 53 31.15 26.52 -26.10
CA ARG A 53 31.55 25.17 -26.52
C ARG A 53 30.83 24.72 -27.80
N LEU A 54 29.52 24.96 -27.91
CA LEU A 54 28.75 24.61 -29.10
C LEU A 54 29.21 25.40 -30.35
N VAL A 55 29.63 26.66 -30.19
CA VAL A 55 30.21 27.48 -31.24
C VAL A 55 31.56 26.92 -31.70
N ALA A 56 32.43 26.56 -30.74
CA ALA A 56 33.77 26.04 -31.04
C ALA A 56 33.71 24.68 -31.73
N ASP A 57 32.86 23.76 -31.23
CA ASP A 57 32.94 22.34 -31.59
C ASP A 57 31.85 21.87 -32.56
N ARG A 58 30.75 22.63 -32.69
CA ARG A 58 29.53 22.19 -33.41
C ARG A 58 29.02 23.15 -34.48
N GLY A 59 29.72 24.24 -34.72
CA GLY A 59 29.37 25.20 -35.77
C GLY A 59 28.10 26.02 -35.49
N VAL A 60 27.71 26.14 -34.22
CA VAL A 60 26.60 27.01 -33.82
C VAL A 60 26.99 28.48 -34.02
N SER A 61 26.07 29.29 -34.57
CA SER A 61 26.35 30.70 -34.83
C SER A 61 26.42 31.53 -33.54
N LYS A 62 27.40 32.41 -33.41
CA LYS A 62 27.67 33.21 -32.19
C LYS A 62 26.55 34.12 -31.76
N ASP A 63 25.68 34.53 -32.66
CA ASP A 63 24.56 35.46 -32.44
C ASP A 63 23.29 34.77 -31.88
N LYS A 64 23.28 33.47 -31.77
CA LYS A 64 22.11 32.71 -31.28
C LYS A 64 21.81 32.91 -29.82
N LEU A 65 22.80 33.09 -28.96
CA LEU A 65 22.56 33.31 -27.52
C LEU A 65 22.18 34.78 -27.25
N PRO A 66 21.14 35.06 -26.48
CA PRO A 66 20.80 36.41 -26.04
C PRO A 66 22.00 37.13 -25.37
N PRO A 67 22.27 38.39 -25.70
CA PRO A 67 23.51 39.06 -25.25
C PRO A 67 23.53 39.30 -23.73
N LYS A 68 24.75 39.30 -23.17
CA LYS A 68 24.98 39.63 -21.76
C LYS A 68 24.73 41.11 -21.52
N LYS A 69 23.82 41.43 -20.59
CA LYS A 69 23.58 42.81 -20.14
C LYS A 69 24.22 43.04 -18.78
N VAL A 70 24.98 44.13 -18.66
CA VAL A 70 25.74 44.46 -17.44
C VAL A 70 24.90 45.33 -16.49
N ILE A 71 24.17 46.33 -17.03
CA ILE A 71 23.40 47.28 -16.24
C ILE A 71 21.89 46.98 -16.40
N GLY A 72 21.12 47.02 -15.28
CA GLY A 72 19.68 46.78 -15.29
C GLY A 72 19.26 45.33 -15.52
N ASN A 73 20.13 44.38 -15.26
CA ASN A 73 19.92 42.93 -15.46
C ASN A 73 19.01 42.27 -14.41
N LYS A 74 18.58 43.01 -13.40
CA LYS A 74 17.69 42.52 -12.31
C LYS A 74 16.24 42.98 -12.44
N SER A 75 15.90 43.85 -13.44
CA SER A 75 14.51 44.29 -13.58
C SER A 75 13.60 43.11 -14.00
N PRO A 76 12.40 43.00 -13.44
CA PRO A 76 11.47 41.90 -13.76
C PRO A 76 11.15 41.80 -15.25
N THR A 77 10.97 42.91 -15.90
CA THR A 77 10.68 43.00 -17.36
C THR A 77 11.87 42.47 -18.20
N PHE A 78 13.08 42.80 -17.80
CA PHE A 78 14.26 42.29 -18.47
C PHE A 78 14.45 40.79 -18.24
N LEU A 79 14.27 40.33 -17.01
CA LEU A 79 14.38 38.91 -16.68
C LEU A 79 13.38 38.07 -17.48
N LYS A 80 12.12 38.55 -17.61
CA LYS A 80 11.09 37.87 -18.41
C LYS A 80 11.47 37.81 -19.90
N LYS A 81 11.90 38.91 -20.50
CA LYS A 81 12.38 38.93 -21.91
C LYS A 81 13.57 37.98 -22.11
N ARG A 82 14.50 37.93 -21.16
CA ARG A 82 15.65 37.01 -21.24
C ARG A 82 15.19 35.56 -21.08
N GLN A 83 14.24 35.27 -20.20
CA GLN A 83 13.63 33.94 -20.05
C GLN A 83 13.07 33.44 -21.38
N GLU A 84 12.26 34.26 -22.04
CA GLU A 84 11.65 33.95 -23.35
C GLU A 84 12.73 33.72 -24.43
N ALA A 85 13.74 34.57 -24.45
CA ALA A 85 14.83 34.46 -25.41
C ALA A 85 15.72 33.23 -25.17
N LEU A 86 15.99 32.85 -23.91
CA LEU A 86 16.70 31.62 -23.56
C LEU A 86 15.89 30.39 -23.86
N GLU A 87 14.59 30.42 -23.66
CA GLU A 87 13.69 29.32 -24.04
C GLU A 87 13.71 29.10 -25.56
N GLN A 88 13.63 30.18 -26.33
CA GLN A 88 13.71 30.11 -27.78
C GLN A 88 15.09 29.57 -28.23
N TYR A 89 16.16 30.03 -27.61
CA TYR A 89 17.51 29.51 -27.86
C TYR A 89 17.59 27.99 -27.64
N LEU A 90 17.07 27.49 -26.52
CA LEU A 90 17.06 26.04 -26.23
C LEU A 90 16.26 25.26 -27.26
N LYS A 91 15.10 25.78 -27.70
CA LYS A 91 14.29 25.14 -28.74
C LYS A 91 15.02 25.06 -30.07
N GLU A 92 15.72 26.13 -30.47
CA GLU A 92 16.54 26.16 -31.68
C GLU A 92 17.73 25.18 -31.59
N MET A 93 18.41 25.13 -30.44
CA MET A 93 19.50 24.18 -30.20
C MET A 93 18.98 22.73 -30.22
N LEU A 94 17.83 22.47 -29.63
CA LEU A 94 17.25 21.14 -29.66
C LEU A 94 16.98 20.64 -31.09
N ILE A 95 16.47 21.52 -31.95
CA ILE A 95 16.23 21.21 -33.37
C ILE A 95 17.57 21.03 -34.13
N PHE A 96 18.50 21.93 -33.93
CA PHE A 96 19.79 21.91 -34.64
C PHE A 96 20.67 20.71 -34.26
N LEU A 97 20.68 20.37 -32.97
CA LEU A 97 21.47 19.27 -32.42
C LEU A 97 20.72 17.92 -32.41
N LYS A 98 19.53 17.88 -32.98
CA LYS A 98 18.61 16.73 -32.94
C LYS A 98 19.27 15.38 -33.28
N VAL A 99 20.17 15.35 -34.23
CA VAL A 99 20.82 14.12 -34.72
C VAL A 99 22.09 13.81 -33.92
N THR A 100 22.84 14.81 -33.57
CA THR A 100 24.17 14.64 -32.97
C THR A 100 24.15 14.53 -31.46
N MET A 101 23.20 15.20 -30.79
CA MET A 101 23.06 15.26 -29.31
C MET A 101 24.42 15.26 -28.61
N PRO A 102 25.21 16.32 -28.77
CA PRO A 102 26.57 16.35 -28.25
C PRO A 102 26.58 16.27 -26.72
N ARG A 103 27.65 15.71 -26.18
CA ARG A 103 27.82 15.45 -24.76
C ARG A 103 27.56 16.68 -23.89
N GLU A 104 28.04 17.83 -24.33
CA GLU A 104 27.90 19.12 -23.63
C GLU A 104 26.43 19.50 -23.44
N PHE A 105 25.60 19.28 -24.47
CA PHE A 105 24.17 19.56 -24.41
C PHE A 105 23.39 18.51 -23.60
N VAL A 106 23.78 17.23 -23.72
CA VAL A 106 23.26 16.13 -22.93
C VAL A 106 23.51 16.34 -21.43
N GLU A 107 24.72 16.76 -21.05
CA GLU A 107 25.11 17.05 -19.68
C GLU A 107 24.40 18.31 -19.15
N PHE A 108 24.31 19.39 -19.95
CA PHE A 108 23.61 20.61 -19.57
C PHE A 108 22.12 20.37 -19.23
N LEU A 109 21.47 19.48 -19.92
CA LEU A 109 20.05 19.15 -19.70
C LEU A 109 19.85 17.90 -18.83
N ASP A 110 20.90 17.32 -18.27
CA ASP A 110 20.87 16.09 -17.45
C ASP A 110 20.18 14.89 -18.13
N PHE A 111 20.19 14.79 -19.47
CA PHE A 111 19.65 13.64 -20.19
C PHE A 111 20.29 12.33 -19.74
N HIS A 112 21.57 12.32 -19.40
CA HIS A 112 22.28 11.13 -18.91
C HIS A 112 21.69 10.56 -17.61
N ARG A 113 20.90 11.35 -16.87
CA ARG A 113 20.25 10.93 -15.62
C ARG A 113 18.81 10.46 -15.81
N TYR A 114 18.12 10.98 -16.82
CA TYR A 114 16.67 10.82 -16.96
C TYR A 114 16.21 10.26 -18.29
N ASP A 115 17.05 10.31 -19.34
CA ASP A 115 16.77 9.61 -20.59
C ASP A 115 16.86 8.10 -20.38
N ILE A 116 15.80 7.38 -20.71
CA ILE A 116 15.65 5.95 -20.39
C ILE A 116 16.73 5.08 -21.04
N ILE A 117 17.23 5.44 -22.23
CA ILE A 117 18.27 4.66 -22.91
C ILE A 117 19.63 4.85 -22.21
N PHE A 118 20.00 6.08 -21.87
CA PHE A 118 21.22 6.34 -21.12
C PHE A 118 21.19 5.70 -19.73
N MET A 119 20.02 5.76 -19.06
CA MET A 119 19.83 5.07 -17.78
C MET A 119 20.03 3.57 -17.88
N VAL A 120 19.41 2.93 -18.88
CA VAL A 120 19.55 1.49 -19.10
C VAL A 120 20.99 1.11 -19.39
N GLN A 121 21.71 1.88 -20.21
CA GLN A 121 23.14 1.66 -20.49
C GLN A 121 23.99 1.79 -19.21
N HIS A 122 23.74 2.84 -18.42
CA HIS A 122 24.46 3.04 -17.16
C HIS A 122 24.15 1.91 -16.14
N LEU A 123 22.89 1.48 -16.05
CA LEU A 123 22.49 0.37 -15.20
C LEU A 123 23.13 -0.95 -15.67
N ALA A 124 23.11 -1.22 -16.98
CA ALA A 124 23.75 -2.41 -17.55
C ALA A 124 25.25 -2.46 -17.22
N CYS A 125 25.97 -1.35 -17.43
CA CYS A 125 27.39 -1.25 -17.09
C CYS A 125 27.64 -1.46 -15.58
N SER A 126 26.81 -0.87 -14.72
CA SER A 126 26.93 -1.05 -13.27
C SER A 126 26.71 -2.51 -12.86
N LEU A 127 25.74 -3.19 -13.47
CA LEU A 127 25.45 -4.60 -13.19
C LEU A 127 26.48 -5.55 -13.81
N PHE A 128 27.01 -5.23 -14.98
CA PHE A 128 28.15 -5.94 -15.56
C PHE A 128 29.35 -5.99 -14.61
N LEU A 129 29.65 -4.84 -13.96
CA LEU A 129 30.80 -4.73 -13.06
C LEU A 129 30.58 -5.30 -11.65
N ARG A 130 29.33 -5.27 -11.16
CA ARG A 130 29.01 -5.53 -9.73
C ARG A 130 27.89 -6.52 -9.52
N GLY A 131 27.18 -6.95 -10.57
CA GLY A 131 25.98 -7.77 -10.47
C GLY A 131 26.22 -9.07 -9.72
N ASP A 132 27.28 -9.80 -10.06
CA ASP A 132 27.64 -11.06 -9.40
C ASP A 132 27.96 -10.86 -7.92
N ALA A 133 28.63 -9.78 -7.55
CA ALA A 133 28.91 -9.46 -6.15
C ALA A 133 27.63 -9.11 -5.36
N PHE A 134 26.67 -8.45 -6.00
CA PHE A 134 25.34 -8.20 -5.39
C PHE A 134 24.57 -9.50 -5.19
N LEU A 135 24.50 -10.36 -6.21
CA LEU A 135 23.78 -11.64 -6.15
C LEU A 135 24.42 -12.62 -5.14
N ALA A 136 25.75 -12.63 -5.04
CA ALA A 136 26.46 -13.45 -4.06
C ALA A 136 26.17 -13.01 -2.61
N LYS A 137 25.95 -11.71 -2.37
CA LYS A 137 25.62 -11.17 -1.06
C LYS A 137 24.14 -11.37 -0.70
N SER A 138 23.25 -11.06 -1.65
CA SER A 138 21.80 -11.16 -1.44
C SER A 138 21.11 -11.16 -2.79
N LYS A 139 20.05 -11.95 -2.93
CA LYS A 139 19.14 -11.89 -4.09
C LYS A 139 18.06 -10.81 -3.94
N LYS A 140 18.38 -9.74 -3.23
CA LYS A 140 17.52 -8.59 -2.94
C LYS A 140 18.12 -7.33 -3.57
N TYR A 141 17.30 -6.56 -4.30
CA TYR A 141 17.75 -5.32 -4.92
C TYR A 141 16.66 -4.26 -4.95
N GLY A 142 17.05 -2.98 -4.84
CA GLY A 142 16.15 -1.84 -4.89
C GLY A 142 16.19 -1.13 -6.24
N PHE A 143 15.03 -0.94 -6.85
CA PHE A 143 14.85 -0.18 -8.07
C PHE A 143 14.03 1.08 -7.82
N SER A 144 14.42 2.18 -8.46
CA SER A 144 13.53 3.33 -8.57
C SER A 144 12.45 3.08 -9.63
N VAL A 145 11.30 3.77 -9.49
CA VAL A 145 10.24 3.73 -10.52
C VAL A 145 10.77 4.08 -11.91
N LEU A 146 11.70 5.04 -11.97
CA LEU A 146 12.28 5.48 -13.24
C LEU A 146 13.15 4.38 -13.88
N GLU A 147 13.93 3.63 -13.10
CA GLU A 147 14.69 2.48 -13.61
C GLU A 147 13.77 1.37 -14.10
N LEU A 148 12.71 1.04 -13.36
CA LEU A 148 11.73 0.04 -13.78
C LEU A 148 10.97 0.46 -15.04
N HIS A 149 10.61 1.75 -15.14
CA HIS A 149 10.02 2.30 -16.36
C HIS A 149 10.99 2.21 -17.53
N ALA A 150 12.26 2.57 -17.32
CA ALA A 150 13.28 2.51 -18.35
C ALA A 150 13.52 1.06 -18.86
N ILE A 151 13.56 0.09 -17.96
CA ILE A 151 13.64 -1.34 -18.31
C ILE A 151 12.40 -1.75 -19.13
N SER A 152 11.20 -1.36 -18.67
CA SER A 152 9.93 -1.72 -19.33
C SER A 152 9.84 -1.14 -20.74
N GLU A 153 10.21 0.14 -20.92
CA GLU A 153 10.22 0.79 -22.24
C GLU A 153 11.30 0.19 -23.15
N ARG A 154 12.49 -0.13 -22.60
CA ARG A 154 13.56 -0.79 -23.36
C ARG A 154 13.14 -2.16 -23.89
N MET A 155 12.36 -2.92 -23.11
CA MET A 155 11.84 -4.23 -23.54
C MET A 155 10.89 -4.14 -24.74
N LYS A 156 10.20 -3.03 -24.93
CA LYS A 156 9.30 -2.81 -26.06
C LYS A 156 10.05 -2.50 -27.36
N ILE A 157 11.32 -2.12 -27.25
CA ILE A 157 12.15 -1.78 -28.40
C ILE A 157 12.87 -3.04 -28.87
N PRO A 158 12.83 -3.39 -30.17
CA PRO A 158 13.57 -4.53 -30.69
C PRO A 158 15.07 -4.36 -30.45
N CYS A 159 15.77 -5.45 -30.15
CA CYS A 159 17.22 -5.45 -30.04
C CYS A 159 17.82 -5.10 -31.40
N PRO A 160 18.68 -4.09 -31.51
CA PRO A 160 19.40 -3.83 -32.72
C PRO A 160 20.38 -4.99 -32.98
N PRO A 161 20.56 -5.41 -34.23
CA PRO A 161 21.45 -6.53 -34.61
C PRO A 161 22.93 -6.28 -34.25
N THR A 162 23.30 -5.06 -33.95
CA THR A 162 24.63 -4.66 -33.46
C THR A 162 24.44 -3.81 -32.21
N GLU A 163 24.31 -4.45 -31.05
CA GLU A 163 24.48 -3.72 -29.81
C GLU A 163 25.95 -3.32 -29.68
N ALA A 164 26.13 -2.05 -29.55
CA ALA A 164 27.33 -1.26 -29.28
C ALA A 164 28.69 -2.00 -29.21
N ALA A 165 29.71 -1.36 -29.75
CA ALA A 165 31.10 -1.76 -29.65
C ALA A 165 31.63 -2.05 -28.23
N ASN A 166 30.84 -1.78 -27.19
CA ASN A 166 31.17 -2.04 -25.80
C ASN A 166 30.14 -2.99 -25.18
N SER A 167 30.54 -4.24 -24.93
CA SER A 167 29.72 -5.30 -24.35
C SER A 167 29.17 -4.95 -22.96
N SER A 168 29.81 -4.05 -22.21
CA SER A 168 29.36 -3.66 -20.86
C SER A 168 28.01 -2.92 -20.84
N TYR A 169 27.58 -2.34 -21.96
CA TYR A 169 26.29 -1.64 -22.08
C TYR A 169 25.14 -2.54 -22.57
N ASN A 170 25.41 -3.85 -22.73
CA ASN A 170 24.41 -4.78 -23.22
C ASN A 170 23.26 -4.91 -22.23
N PHE A 171 22.04 -4.78 -22.73
CA PHE A 171 20.81 -4.89 -21.93
C PHE A 171 20.63 -6.28 -21.31
N SER A 172 21.22 -7.33 -21.88
CA SER A 172 21.21 -8.69 -21.34
C SER A 172 21.68 -8.76 -19.88
N HIS A 173 22.68 -7.95 -19.49
CA HIS A 173 23.16 -7.91 -18.10
C HIS A 173 22.08 -7.52 -17.10
N ILE A 174 21.15 -6.63 -17.51
CA ILE A 174 20.00 -6.27 -16.67
C ILE A 174 19.01 -7.44 -16.59
N LEU A 175 18.72 -8.09 -17.73
CA LEU A 175 17.78 -9.20 -17.78
C LEU A 175 18.27 -10.40 -16.98
N ASP A 176 19.55 -10.76 -17.13
CA ASP A 176 20.19 -11.85 -16.42
C ASP A 176 20.20 -11.60 -14.89
N PHE A 177 20.48 -10.37 -14.50
CA PHE A 177 20.45 -9.96 -13.10
C PHE A 177 19.02 -10.01 -12.53
N CYS A 178 18.06 -9.39 -13.22
CA CYS A 178 16.66 -9.35 -12.79
C CYS A 178 16.03 -10.75 -12.71
N ALA A 179 16.41 -11.66 -13.61
CA ALA A 179 15.89 -13.02 -13.62
C ALA A 179 16.30 -13.86 -12.40
N GLN A 180 17.38 -13.48 -11.70
CA GLN A 180 17.90 -14.17 -10.52
C GLN A 180 17.43 -13.58 -9.18
N LEU A 181 16.78 -12.40 -9.19
CA LEU A 181 16.34 -11.75 -7.98
C LEU A 181 15.12 -12.45 -7.38
N GLU A 182 15.15 -12.70 -6.07
CA GLU A 182 14.04 -13.23 -5.30
C GLU A 182 13.24 -12.14 -4.58
N THR A 183 13.87 -11.00 -4.30
CA THR A 183 13.25 -9.86 -3.62
C THR A 183 13.58 -8.56 -4.34
N ILE A 184 12.57 -7.77 -4.65
CA ILE A 184 12.75 -6.40 -5.12
C ILE A 184 12.05 -5.40 -4.21
N ILE A 185 12.69 -4.22 -4.10
CA ILE A 185 12.11 -3.06 -3.43
C ILE A 185 11.92 -1.98 -4.47
N VAL A 186 10.68 -1.52 -4.64
CA VAL A 186 10.32 -0.42 -5.53
C VAL A 186 10.27 0.87 -4.73
N LEU A 187 11.09 1.85 -5.11
CA LEU A 187 11.28 3.11 -4.41
C LEU A 187 10.97 4.31 -5.31
N PRO A 188 10.52 5.44 -4.75
CA PRO A 188 10.18 6.63 -5.55
C PRO A 188 11.40 7.25 -6.23
N THR A 189 12.57 7.23 -5.61
CA THR A 189 13.85 7.69 -6.18
C THR A 189 15.04 6.95 -5.60
N LYS A 190 16.11 6.82 -6.38
CA LYS A 190 17.32 6.08 -5.97
C LYS A 190 18.10 6.72 -4.81
N ASN A 191 17.95 8.02 -4.58
CA ASN A 191 18.72 8.76 -3.59
C ASN A 191 18.34 8.45 -2.13
N SER A 192 17.29 7.66 -1.90
CA SER A 192 16.81 7.22 -0.58
C SER A 192 17.18 5.78 -0.23
N LEU A 193 17.88 5.10 -1.10
CA LEU A 193 18.18 3.67 -1.02
C LEU A 193 19.01 3.20 0.20
N PRO A 194 20.07 3.89 0.63
CA PRO A 194 21.00 3.31 1.61
C PRO A 194 20.40 3.07 3.00
N THR A 195 19.46 3.91 3.42
CA THR A 195 18.96 3.89 4.81
C THR A 195 17.78 2.94 5.00
N ILE A 196 16.94 2.76 3.97
CA ILE A 196 15.74 1.90 4.05
C ILE A 196 16.11 0.42 3.92
N LEU A 197 17.24 0.09 3.30
CA LEU A 197 17.67 -1.29 3.06
C LEU A 197 18.32 -1.96 4.27
N TYR A 198 18.71 -1.22 5.30
CA TYR A 198 19.54 -1.73 6.39
C TYR A 198 18.93 -1.62 7.79
N ASP A 199 17.76 -1.04 7.92
CA ASP A 199 17.18 -0.78 9.24
C ASP A 199 15.81 -1.42 9.36
N ASP A 200 15.79 -2.68 9.79
CA ASP A 200 14.57 -3.42 10.10
C ASP A 200 13.88 -2.90 11.39
N ASP A 201 14.56 -2.05 12.16
CA ASP A 201 14.10 -1.63 13.51
C ASP A 201 13.67 -0.17 13.62
N THR A 202 13.86 0.67 12.63
CA THR A 202 13.44 2.07 12.74
C THR A 202 12.29 2.42 11.80
N ASP A 203 11.12 2.68 12.38
CA ASP A 203 9.96 3.36 11.80
C ASP A 203 10.28 4.80 11.29
N LYS A 204 11.54 5.13 11.04
CA LYS A 204 11.96 6.46 10.61
C LYS A 204 11.77 6.66 9.12
N TYR A 205 10.66 7.28 8.81
CA TYR A 205 10.43 7.93 7.52
C TYR A 205 11.45 9.05 7.32
N ILE A 206 12.27 8.93 6.27
CA ILE A 206 13.02 10.08 5.74
C ILE A 206 12.08 10.76 4.75
N PRO A 207 11.49 11.92 5.09
CA PRO A 207 10.67 12.64 4.15
C PRO A 207 11.53 12.99 2.95
N HIS A 208 11.12 12.59 1.75
CA HIS A 208 11.69 13.14 0.54
C HIS A 208 11.46 14.64 0.55
N ALA A 209 12.51 15.41 0.64
CA ALA A 209 12.44 16.80 0.28
C ALA A 209 12.04 16.85 -1.20
N LEU A 210 10.80 17.22 -1.48
CA LEU A 210 10.27 17.44 -2.82
C LEU A 210 11.03 18.55 -3.58
N HIS A 211 11.89 19.28 -2.87
CA HIS A 211 12.71 20.35 -3.38
C HIS A 211 14.17 20.11 -3.05
N LYS A 212 14.91 19.62 -4.05
CA LYS A 212 16.37 19.62 -3.96
C LYS A 212 16.92 21.05 -4.02
N PRO A 213 18.11 21.29 -3.47
CA PRO A 213 18.76 22.60 -3.53
C PRO A 213 18.80 23.16 -4.96
N VAL A 214 18.76 24.47 -5.05
CA VAL A 214 18.97 25.18 -6.33
C VAL A 214 20.31 24.72 -6.94
N GLY A 215 20.33 24.48 -8.26
CA GLY A 215 21.49 23.95 -8.96
C GLY A 215 21.46 22.41 -9.16
N SER A 216 20.50 21.70 -8.56
CA SER A 216 20.29 20.28 -8.83
C SER A 216 19.07 20.03 -9.74
N SER A 217 19.15 18.98 -10.54
CA SER A 217 18.02 18.53 -11.34
C SER A 217 17.00 17.74 -10.50
N ASN A 218 15.73 17.86 -10.86
CA ASN A 218 14.64 17.20 -10.15
C ASN A 218 13.71 16.47 -11.12
N LEU A 219 13.54 15.17 -10.91
CA LEU A 219 12.51 14.41 -11.59
C LEU A 219 11.13 14.93 -11.16
N ILE A 220 10.28 15.24 -12.12
CA ILE A 220 8.88 15.56 -11.83
C ILE A 220 8.15 14.23 -11.66
N PRO A 221 7.42 14.02 -10.55
CA PRO A 221 6.64 12.82 -10.33
C PRO A 221 5.56 12.71 -11.41
N VAL A 222 5.85 11.99 -12.46
CA VAL A 222 4.88 11.59 -13.48
C VAL A 222 4.42 10.19 -13.13
N GLN A 223 3.22 9.82 -13.55
CA GLN A 223 2.70 8.47 -13.40
C GLN A 223 3.43 7.53 -14.37
N LEU A 224 4.71 7.27 -14.08
CA LEU A 224 5.52 6.36 -14.89
C LEU A 224 5.01 4.94 -14.69
N ARG A 225 4.51 4.35 -15.77
CA ARG A 225 4.05 2.96 -15.78
C ARG A 225 5.23 2.03 -15.96
N TYR A 226 5.22 0.89 -15.30
CA TYR A 226 6.28 -0.10 -15.38
C TYR A 226 5.73 -1.52 -15.22
N GLU A 227 6.46 -2.48 -15.78
CA GLU A 227 6.14 -3.91 -15.72
C GLU A 227 7.19 -4.65 -14.89
N LEU A 228 6.78 -5.76 -14.31
CA LEU A 228 7.63 -6.63 -13.51
C LEU A 228 7.87 -7.98 -14.18
N SER A 229 7.58 -8.11 -15.47
CA SER A 229 7.67 -9.35 -16.24
C SER A 229 9.10 -9.90 -16.40
N VAL A 230 10.12 -9.05 -16.20
CA VAL A 230 11.55 -9.45 -16.24
C VAL A 230 11.97 -10.30 -15.04
N PHE A 231 11.26 -10.20 -13.90
CA PHE A 231 11.60 -10.88 -12.66
C PHE A 231 10.98 -12.29 -12.63
N LYS A 232 11.72 -13.30 -13.09
CA LYS A 232 11.20 -14.68 -13.26
C LYS A 232 11.12 -15.48 -11.96
N THR A 233 12.01 -15.19 -11.00
CA THR A 233 12.14 -15.93 -9.72
C THR A 233 11.65 -15.14 -8.52
N LEU A 234 10.95 -14.03 -8.75
CA LEU A 234 10.53 -13.11 -7.69
C LEU A 234 9.55 -13.77 -6.73
N ARG A 235 9.90 -13.75 -5.44
CA ARG A 235 9.11 -14.27 -4.32
C ARG A 235 8.55 -13.15 -3.44
N ASN A 236 9.31 -12.06 -3.28
CA ASN A 236 8.95 -10.95 -2.40
C ASN A 236 8.97 -9.63 -3.18
N LEU A 237 7.84 -8.94 -3.17
CA LEU A 237 7.68 -7.60 -3.76
C LEU A 237 7.39 -6.59 -2.66
N ILE A 238 8.27 -5.62 -2.49
CA ILE A 238 8.13 -4.52 -1.52
C ILE A 238 7.97 -3.22 -2.31
N ILE A 239 6.90 -2.47 -2.06
CA ILE A 239 6.62 -1.19 -2.70
C ILE A 239 6.55 -0.12 -1.61
N TYR A 240 7.38 0.90 -1.71
CA TYR A 240 7.46 1.95 -0.70
C TYR A 240 7.32 3.34 -1.31
N GLY A 241 6.26 4.09 -0.90
CA GLY A 241 6.05 5.46 -1.34
C GLY A 241 5.79 5.64 -2.85
N VAL A 242 5.33 4.59 -3.54
CA VAL A 242 5.08 4.57 -4.99
C VAL A 242 3.63 4.17 -5.26
N PRO A 243 2.87 4.95 -6.04
CA PRO A 243 1.50 4.60 -6.38
C PRO A 243 1.39 3.25 -7.11
N THR A 244 0.64 2.32 -6.54
CA THR A 244 0.49 0.96 -7.06
C THR A 244 -0.25 0.89 -8.40
N LYS A 245 -1.10 1.89 -8.70
CA LYS A 245 -1.81 2.00 -9.98
C LYS A 245 -0.90 2.11 -11.22
N ASN A 246 0.39 2.36 -11.03
CA ASN A 246 1.37 2.48 -12.11
C ASN A 246 1.98 1.13 -12.52
N ILE A 247 1.78 0.08 -11.73
CA ILE A 247 2.24 -1.27 -12.06
C ILE A 247 1.35 -1.83 -13.15
N GLN A 248 1.96 -2.45 -14.16
CA GLN A 248 1.27 -3.10 -15.26
C GLN A 248 1.65 -4.58 -15.31
N ASN A 249 0.73 -5.40 -15.80
CA ASN A 249 0.99 -6.79 -16.21
C ASN A 249 1.60 -7.68 -15.10
N VAL A 250 0.98 -7.71 -13.91
CA VAL A 250 1.42 -8.54 -12.76
C VAL A 250 1.11 -10.02 -12.95
N GLY A 251 0.45 -10.40 -14.03
CA GLY A 251 -0.02 -11.77 -14.27
C GLY A 251 1.08 -12.83 -14.14
N ALA A 252 2.29 -12.51 -14.61
CA ALA A 252 3.45 -13.41 -14.52
C ALA A 252 3.90 -13.70 -13.08
N LEU A 253 3.66 -12.77 -12.14
CA LEU A 253 4.09 -12.89 -10.75
C LEU A 253 3.11 -13.69 -9.87
N ARG A 254 1.89 -13.94 -10.36
CA ARG A 254 0.86 -14.68 -9.59
C ARG A 254 1.29 -16.09 -9.21
N GLU A 255 2.20 -16.69 -9.96
CA GLU A 255 2.69 -18.04 -9.69
C GLU A 255 3.92 -18.08 -8.77
N THR A 256 4.70 -17.01 -8.72
CA THR A 256 5.99 -17.01 -7.99
C THR A 256 5.93 -16.26 -6.68
N LEU A 257 5.12 -15.19 -6.59
CA LEU A 257 5.08 -14.33 -5.41
C LEU A 257 4.46 -15.04 -4.21
N SER A 258 5.22 -15.00 -3.09
CA SER A 258 4.79 -15.49 -1.77
C SER A 258 4.50 -14.36 -0.79
N ARG A 259 5.07 -13.17 -1.02
CA ARG A 259 4.93 -12.00 -0.15
C ARG A 259 4.79 -10.71 -0.97
N ILE A 260 3.80 -9.90 -0.61
CA ILE A 260 3.62 -8.52 -1.12
C ILE A 260 3.56 -7.58 0.07
N GLU A 261 4.35 -6.51 0.02
CA GLU A 261 4.35 -5.46 1.02
C GLU A 261 4.22 -4.08 0.35
N VAL A 262 3.26 -3.29 0.79
CA VAL A 262 2.94 -1.98 0.23
C VAL A 262 2.88 -0.96 1.35
N TYR A 263 3.80 -0.02 1.35
CA TYR A 263 3.95 1.01 2.37
C TYR A 263 3.81 2.39 1.78
N LYS A 264 3.01 3.26 2.40
CA LYS A 264 2.94 4.71 2.06
C LYS A 264 2.73 4.99 0.57
N SER A 265 1.99 4.11 -0.11
CA SER A 265 1.87 4.09 -1.58
C SER A 265 0.54 4.65 -2.09
N GLU A 266 -0.20 5.34 -1.20
CA GLU A 266 -1.51 5.94 -1.52
C GLU A 266 -2.53 4.94 -2.09
N THR A 267 -2.33 3.65 -1.83
CA THR A 267 -3.22 2.57 -2.29
C THR A 267 -4.58 2.74 -1.64
N LYS A 268 -5.61 2.84 -2.46
CA LYS A 268 -7.01 3.01 -2.01
C LYS A 268 -7.79 1.71 -2.00
N GLN A 269 -7.44 0.78 -2.89
CA GLN A 269 -8.11 -0.51 -3.09
C GLN A 269 -7.08 -1.60 -3.35
N ILE A 270 -7.36 -2.82 -2.89
CA ILE A 270 -6.49 -3.99 -3.09
C ILE A 270 -6.43 -4.38 -4.56
N CYS A 271 -7.50 -4.15 -5.31
CA CYS A 271 -7.56 -4.40 -6.76
C CYS A 271 -6.42 -3.70 -7.53
N GLN A 272 -5.90 -2.57 -7.05
CA GLN A 272 -4.78 -1.86 -7.68
C GLN A 272 -3.51 -2.72 -7.77
N ILE A 273 -3.39 -3.77 -6.96
CA ILE A 273 -2.31 -4.75 -7.02
C ILE A 273 -2.81 -6.11 -7.50
N ALA A 274 -3.95 -6.56 -7.00
CA ALA A 274 -4.45 -7.89 -7.30
C ALA A 274 -4.74 -8.10 -8.78
N LEU A 275 -5.23 -7.08 -9.46
CA LEU A 275 -5.59 -7.11 -10.87
C LEU A 275 -4.52 -6.48 -11.76
N CYS A 276 -4.05 -5.28 -11.47
CA CYS A 276 -3.04 -4.50 -12.22
C CYS A 276 -3.23 -4.51 -13.75
N ASP A 277 -4.38 -4.87 -14.22
CA ASP A 277 -4.77 -4.75 -15.61
C ASP A 277 -5.99 -3.84 -15.73
N ASN A 278 -6.14 -3.20 -16.88
CA ASN A 278 -7.27 -2.31 -17.14
C ASN A 278 -8.51 -3.07 -17.64
N VAL A 279 -8.38 -4.35 -17.95
CA VAL A 279 -9.45 -5.16 -18.56
C VAL A 279 -10.41 -5.66 -17.49
N HIS A 280 -9.89 -6.13 -16.36
CA HIS A 280 -10.67 -6.74 -15.28
C HIS A 280 -10.85 -5.82 -14.06
N LYS A 281 -10.62 -4.53 -14.22
CA LYS A 281 -10.68 -3.55 -13.13
C LYS A 281 -12.06 -3.49 -12.46
N ASP A 282 -13.11 -3.65 -13.25
CA ASP A 282 -14.50 -3.57 -12.82
C ASP A 282 -15.20 -4.95 -12.89
N ALA A 283 -14.41 -6.04 -12.86
CA ALA A 283 -14.90 -7.40 -12.94
C ALA A 283 -15.91 -7.72 -11.81
N ASP A 284 -17.01 -8.35 -12.16
CA ASP A 284 -17.98 -8.85 -11.21
C ASP A 284 -17.49 -10.13 -10.48
N GLU A 285 -18.31 -10.71 -9.61
CA GLU A 285 -17.91 -11.90 -8.83
C GLU A 285 -17.65 -13.12 -9.73
N GLU A 286 -18.46 -13.32 -10.77
CA GLU A 286 -18.32 -14.46 -11.68
C GLU A 286 -17.05 -14.31 -12.54
N GLU A 287 -16.72 -13.09 -12.93
CA GLU A 287 -15.49 -12.79 -13.66
C GLU A 287 -14.26 -12.96 -12.76
N LEU A 288 -14.32 -12.49 -11.50
CA LEU A 288 -13.23 -12.68 -10.54
C LEU A 288 -12.91 -14.16 -10.29
N ASP A 289 -13.94 -15.01 -10.23
CA ASP A 289 -13.76 -16.46 -10.02
C ASP A 289 -13.09 -17.14 -11.22
N LYS A 290 -13.20 -16.58 -12.42
CA LYS A 290 -12.51 -17.05 -13.64
C LYS A 290 -11.05 -16.57 -13.72
N LEU A 291 -10.68 -15.55 -12.94
CA LEU A 291 -9.33 -14.99 -12.97
C LEU A 291 -8.32 -15.91 -12.29
N LYS A 292 -7.10 -15.86 -12.82
CA LYS A 292 -5.97 -16.61 -12.25
C LYS A 292 -5.66 -16.09 -10.83
N GLN A 293 -5.77 -16.98 -9.86
CA GLN A 293 -5.53 -16.69 -8.46
C GLN A 293 -4.03 -16.63 -8.14
N TRP A 294 -3.68 -15.94 -7.06
CA TRP A 294 -2.35 -15.87 -6.46
C TRP A 294 -2.13 -17.05 -5.51
N ARG A 295 -1.89 -18.23 -6.06
CA ARG A 295 -1.89 -19.50 -5.31
C ARG A 295 -0.75 -19.63 -4.28
N ASN A 296 0.34 -18.89 -4.47
CA ASN A 296 1.52 -18.95 -3.60
C ASN A 296 1.61 -17.78 -2.62
N LEU A 297 0.75 -16.77 -2.74
CA LEU A 297 0.79 -15.59 -1.88
C LEU A 297 0.30 -15.93 -0.47
N ARG A 298 1.21 -15.87 0.50
CA ARG A 298 0.96 -16.20 1.91
C ARG A 298 0.95 -14.98 2.81
N HIS A 299 1.68 -13.94 2.45
CA HIS A 299 1.84 -12.74 3.27
C HIS A 299 1.50 -11.50 2.45
N ALA A 300 0.55 -10.69 2.93
CA ALA A 300 0.18 -9.43 2.32
C ALA A 300 0.17 -8.31 3.36
N VAL A 301 0.93 -7.26 3.12
CA VAL A 301 1.04 -6.09 3.99
C VAL A 301 0.66 -4.84 3.19
N PHE A 302 -0.36 -4.11 3.65
CA PHE A 302 -0.79 -2.83 3.10
C PHE A 302 -0.80 -1.79 4.22
N LYS A 303 0.38 -1.37 4.66
CA LYS A 303 0.54 -0.50 5.83
C LYS A 303 0.70 0.97 5.44
N GLU A 304 0.08 1.87 6.20
CA GLU A 304 0.17 3.32 5.97
C GLU A 304 -0.31 3.74 4.56
N ASN A 305 -1.43 3.17 4.12
CA ASN A 305 -2.07 3.49 2.86
C ASN A 305 -3.39 4.25 3.08
N GLN A 306 -4.25 4.27 2.11
CA GLN A 306 -5.53 4.99 2.17
C GLN A 306 -6.73 4.05 1.96
N LEU A 307 -6.60 2.79 2.37
CA LEU A 307 -7.67 1.80 2.25
C LEU A 307 -8.86 2.21 3.13
N THR A 308 -10.04 2.26 2.54
CA THR A 308 -11.32 2.53 3.22
C THR A 308 -12.12 1.27 3.44
N ASP A 309 -11.91 0.28 2.61
CA ASP A 309 -12.59 -1.01 2.59
C ASP A 309 -11.64 -2.13 2.12
N ILE A 310 -12.03 -3.36 2.38
CA ILE A 310 -11.39 -4.56 1.83
C ILE A 310 -12.24 -4.98 0.65
N ASP A 311 -11.75 -4.73 -0.58
CA ASP A 311 -12.51 -5.02 -1.79
C ASP A 311 -12.51 -6.53 -2.15
N ARG A 312 -13.40 -6.93 -3.05
CA ARG A 312 -13.63 -8.33 -3.44
C ARG A 312 -12.41 -9.03 -3.99
N THR A 313 -11.42 -8.30 -4.51
CA THR A 313 -10.23 -8.89 -5.13
C THR A 313 -9.31 -9.58 -4.12
N ILE A 314 -9.52 -9.39 -2.82
CA ILE A 314 -8.86 -10.17 -1.76
C ILE A 314 -9.09 -11.69 -1.94
N ARG A 315 -10.21 -12.10 -2.55
CA ARG A 315 -10.53 -13.51 -2.86
C ARG A 315 -9.53 -14.15 -3.81
N LEU A 316 -8.80 -13.34 -4.58
CA LEU A 316 -7.74 -13.84 -5.46
C LEU A 316 -6.49 -14.35 -4.70
N PHE A 317 -6.46 -14.23 -3.37
CA PHE A 317 -5.36 -14.65 -2.50
C PHE A 317 -5.74 -15.85 -1.60
N PRO A 318 -6.15 -17.01 -2.15
CA PRO A 318 -6.71 -18.11 -1.35
C PRO A 318 -5.71 -18.77 -0.37
N ALA A 319 -4.40 -18.64 -0.62
CA ALA A 319 -3.35 -19.19 0.22
C ALA A 319 -2.88 -18.25 1.34
N LEU A 320 -3.52 -17.07 1.48
CA LEU A 320 -3.07 -16.03 2.41
C LEU A 320 -3.16 -16.52 3.86
N LYS A 321 -2.06 -16.36 4.59
CA LYS A 321 -1.93 -16.67 6.00
C LYS A 321 -1.90 -15.42 6.87
N ASP A 322 -1.17 -14.41 6.42
CA ASP A 322 -0.98 -13.15 7.15
C ASP A 322 -1.46 -11.98 6.30
N LEU A 323 -2.38 -11.22 6.87
CA LEU A 323 -2.89 -9.98 6.29
C LEU A 323 -2.70 -8.84 7.27
N VAL A 324 -1.87 -7.87 6.90
CA VAL A 324 -1.60 -6.66 7.69
C VAL A 324 -2.14 -5.44 6.97
N LEU A 325 -3.10 -4.77 7.59
CA LEU A 325 -3.79 -3.59 7.06
C LEU A 325 -3.66 -2.38 7.99
N ASP A 326 -2.53 -2.28 8.69
CA ASP A 326 -2.28 -1.27 9.72
C ASP A 326 -2.23 0.15 9.15
N LYS A 327 -2.64 1.12 9.99
CA LYS A 327 -2.59 2.55 9.67
C LYS A 327 -3.29 2.88 8.34
N ASN A 328 -4.52 2.41 8.20
CA ASN A 328 -5.43 2.72 7.10
C ASN A 328 -6.68 3.48 7.60
N LYS A 329 -7.75 3.48 6.82
CA LYS A 329 -9.00 4.18 7.14
C LYS A 329 -10.19 3.21 7.21
N LEU A 330 -9.93 1.93 7.51
CA LEU A 330 -10.95 0.88 7.53
C LEU A 330 -11.92 1.10 8.70
N GLU A 331 -13.22 0.97 8.42
CA GLU A 331 -14.29 1.06 9.41
C GLU A 331 -14.92 -0.32 9.71
N SER A 332 -14.76 -1.27 8.78
CA SER A 332 -15.24 -2.66 8.90
C SER A 332 -14.35 -3.61 8.11
N ILE A 333 -14.61 -4.92 8.25
CA ILE A 333 -14.04 -5.96 7.40
C ILE A 333 -15.09 -6.52 6.45
N ALA A 334 -14.67 -6.94 5.27
CA ALA A 334 -15.50 -7.60 4.28
C ALA A 334 -14.69 -8.61 3.45
N HIS A 335 -15.37 -9.57 2.84
CA HIS A 335 -14.82 -10.51 1.86
C HIS A 335 -13.69 -11.44 2.35
N LEU A 336 -13.50 -11.58 3.68
CA LEU A 336 -12.45 -12.43 4.26
C LEU A 336 -12.88 -13.90 4.43
N SER A 337 -14.15 -14.22 4.30
CA SER A 337 -14.71 -15.59 4.48
C SER A 337 -14.11 -16.63 3.53
N HIS A 338 -13.55 -16.19 2.40
CA HIS A 338 -12.89 -17.07 1.41
C HIS A 338 -11.42 -17.37 1.74
N LEU A 339 -10.85 -16.69 2.76
CA LEU A 339 -9.45 -16.86 3.17
C LEU A 339 -9.33 -17.96 4.24
N ASN A 340 -9.60 -19.20 3.86
CA ASN A 340 -9.62 -20.34 4.80
C ASN A 340 -8.28 -20.60 5.52
N ASN A 341 -7.18 -20.08 4.99
CA ASN A 341 -5.84 -20.23 5.56
C ASN A 341 -5.40 -19.04 6.41
N LEU A 342 -6.25 -18.00 6.57
CA LEU A 342 -5.88 -16.79 7.29
C LEU A 342 -5.71 -17.08 8.79
N GLN A 343 -4.51 -16.85 9.31
CA GLN A 343 -4.11 -17.09 10.69
C GLN A 343 -3.81 -15.78 11.44
N VAL A 344 -3.29 -14.79 10.74
CA VAL A 344 -2.91 -13.50 11.32
C VAL A 344 -3.62 -12.37 10.58
N LEU A 345 -4.37 -11.56 11.33
CA LEU A 345 -4.99 -10.34 10.83
C LEU A 345 -4.58 -9.17 11.72
N SER A 346 -3.93 -8.18 11.14
CA SER A 346 -3.63 -6.92 11.82
C SER A 346 -4.38 -5.76 11.18
N LEU A 347 -5.16 -5.06 12.00
CA LEU A 347 -5.99 -3.91 11.65
C LEU A 347 -5.66 -2.71 12.56
N ARG A 348 -4.45 -2.69 13.11
CA ARG A 348 -4.00 -1.65 14.04
C ARG A 348 -4.10 -0.26 13.42
N CYS A 349 -4.50 0.72 14.24
CA CYS A 349 -4.57 2.11 13.83
C CYS A 349 -5.49 2.34 12.61
N ASN A 350 -6.75 1.87 12.74
CA ASN A 350 -7.83 2.07 11.79
C ASN A 350 -9.00 2.84 12.43
N ARG A 351 -10.19 2.74 11.89
CA ARG A 351 -11.38 3.46 12.36
C ARG A 351 -12.51 2.53 12.77
N ILE A 352 -12.19 1.30 13.16
CA ILE A 352 -13.18 0.26 13.49
C ILE A 352 -13.86 0.64 14.79
N VAL A 353 -15.21 0.63 14.78
CA VAL A 353 -16.05 0.94 15.94
C VAL A 353 -16.73 -0.32 16.48
N GLN A 354 -17.11 -1.23 15.60
CA GLN A 354 -17.85 -2.45 15.92
C GLN A 354 -17.34 -3.64 15.11
N CYS A 355 -17.52 -4.84 15.66
CA CYS A 355 -17.06 -6.10 15.05
C CYS A 355 -18.26 -7.05 14.81
N PRO A 356 -19.32 -6.67 14.08
CA PRO A 356 -20.53 -7.48 13.98
C PRO A 356 -20.26 -8.79 13.24
N ASN A 357 -20.58 -9.92 13.88
CA ASN A 357 -20.52 -11.25 13.26
C ASN A 357 -19.17 -11.63 12.62
N TRP A 358 -18.06 -11.12 13.15
CA TRP A 358 -16.73 -11.38 12.58
C TRP A 358 -16.35 -12.87 12.55
N HIS A 359 -16.92 -13.69 13.43
CA HIS A 359 -16.73 -15.14 13.41
C HIS A 359 -17.16 -15.81 12.09
N ILE A 360 -18.07 -15.21 11.32
CA ILE A 360 -18.47 -15.71 10.00
C ILE A 360 -17.35 -15.49 8.98
N GLN A 361 -16.54 -14.44 9.16
CA GLN A 361 -15.50 -14.06 8.22
C GLN A 361 -14.10 -14.56 8.62
N LEU A 362 -13.87 -14.89 9.90
CA LEU A 362 -12.55 -15.12 10.48
C LEU A 362 -12.46 -16.49 11.18
N GLY A 363 -12.89 -17.57 10.49
CA GLY A 363 -13.06 -18.90 11.10
C GLY A 363 -11.82 -19.49 11.78
N ASN A 364 -10.63 -19.40 11.16
CA ASN A 364 -9.39 -20.05 11.63
C ASN A 364 -8.32 -19.08 12.15
N LEU A 365 -8.75 -17.90 12.59
CA LEU A 365 -7.82 -16.85 13.00
C LEU A 365 -7.16 -17.17 14.34
N VAL A 366 -5.83 -17.09 14.38
CA VAL A 366 -5.01 -17.34 15.59
C VAL A 366 -4.59 -16.02 16.25
N THR A 367 -4.26 -15.01 15.46
CA THR A 367 -3.81 -13.70 15.96
C THR A 367 -4.64 -12.59 15.35
N LEU A 368 -5.24 -11.77 16.19
CA LEU A 368 -6.02 -10.59 15.81
C LEU A 368 -5.47 -9.34 16.53
N ASN A 369 -4.97 -8.39 15.76
CA ASN A 369 -4.54 -7.10 16.28
C ASN A 369 -5.53 -6.01 15.88
N LEU A 370 -6.23 -5.46 16.87
CA LEU A 370 -7.20 -4.37 16.75
C LEU A 370 -6.77 -3.12 17.52
N ALA A 371 -5.52 -3.04 17.92
CA ALA A 371 -5.01 -1.92 18.70
C ALA A 371 -5.21 -0.56 17.99
N GLN A 372 -5.41 0.50 18.77
CA GLN A 372 -5.56 1.86 18.23
C GLN A 372 -6.73 1.99 17.24
N ASN A 373 -7.90 1.48 17.64
CA ASN A 373 -9.17 1.65 16.97
C ASN A 373 -10.18 2.41 17.87
N ARG A 374 -11.48 2.24 17.64
CA ARG A 374 -12.54 2.92 18.40
C ARG A 374 -13.58 1.92 18.95
N ILE A 375 -13.14 0.68 19.18
CA ILE A 375 -14.02 -0.43 19.56
C ILE A 375 -14.50 -0.23 20.99
N ARG A 376 -15.82 -0.42 21.21
CA ARG A 376 -16.46 -0.41 22.52
C ARG A 376 -17.05 -1.77 22.86
N LEU A 377 -17.63 -2.48 21.90
CA LEU A 377 -18.37 -3.72 22.07
C LEU A 377 -17.60 -4.91 21.51
N LEU A 378 -17.53 -6.00 22.28
CA LEU A 378 -16.77 -7.21 21.93
C LEU A 378 -17.64 -8.41 21.54
N GLU A 379 -18.97 -8.27 21.55
CA GLU A 379 -19.91 -9.35 21.24
C GLU A 379 -19.57 -10.09 19.94
N GLY A 380 -19.20 -9.36 18.89
CA GLY A 380 -18.87 -9.93 17.59
C GLY A 380 -17.62 -10.81 17.56
N LEU A 381 -16.78 -10.80 18.60
CA LEU A 381 -15.58 -11.62 18.75
C LEU A 381 -15.85 -12.93 19.54
N ALA A 382 -17.02 -13.10 20.14
CA ALA A 382 -17.35 -14.16 21.09
C ALA A 382 -17.21 -15.59 20.55
N ARG A 383 -17.17 -15.79 19.23
CA ARG A 383 -17.11 -17.10 18.58
C ARG A 383 -15.83 -17.35 17.78
N LEU A 384 -14.78 -16.54 18.01
CA LEU A 384 -13.47 -16.76 17.39
C LEU A 384 -12.66 -17.84 18.14
N TYR A 385 -13.15 -19.07 18.11
CA TYR A 385 -12.66 -20.17 18.95
C TYR A 385 -11.18 -20.55 18.73
N SER A 386 -10.61 -20.24 17.59
CA SER A 386 -9.20 -20.51 17.26
C SER A 386 -8.23 -19.41 17.75
N LEU A 387 -8.78 -18.32 18.34
CA LEU A 387 -7.99 -17.14 18.69
C LEU A 387 -7.10 -17.41 19.91
N VAL A 388 -5.79 -17.17 19.75
CA VAL A 388 -4.77 -17.31 20.80
C VAL A 388 -4.31 -15.93 21.26
N ASN A 389 -4.09 -15.01 20.32
CA ASN A 389 -3.57 -13.68 20.59
C ASN A 389 -4.58 -12.60 20.17
N LEU A 390 -4.99 -11.76 21.10
CA LEU A 390 -5.91 -10.65 20.88
C LEU A 390 -5.32 -9.35 21.45
N ASP A 391 -5.06 -8.39 20.59
CA ASP A 391 -4.62 -7.05 20.97
C ASP A 391 -5.76 -6.03 20.74
N LEU A 392 -6.33 -5.54 21.81
CA LEU A 392 -7.38 -4.52 21.86
C LEU A 392 -6.87 -3.21 22.51
N SER A 393 -5.56 -3.04 22.67
CA SER A 393 -4.98 -1.87 23.32
C SER A 393 -5.39 -0.55 22.63
N CYS A 394 -5.52 0.51 23.41
CA CYS A 394 -5.87 1.85 22.92
C CYS A 394 -7.18 1.88 22.11
N ASN A 395 -8.24 1.28 22.64
CA ASN A 395 -9.61 1.36 22.13
C ASN A 395 -10.51 2.16 23.10
N ALA A 396 -11.81 2.04 22.98
CA ALA A 396 -12.79 2.77 23.79
C ALA A 396 -13.65 1.84 24.68
N ILE A 397 -13.11 0.69 25.08
CA ILE A 397 -13.80 -0.28 25.94
C ILE A 397 -13.86 0.29 27.37
N ASP A 398 -15.07 0.59 27.83
CA ASP A 398 -15.33 1.21 29.15
C ASP A 398 -16.04 0.25 30.11
N ASP A 399 -16.80 -0.73 29.61
CA ASP A 399 -17.49 -1.71 30.43
C ASP A 399 -16.69 -3.01 30.57
N ILE A 400 -16.43 -3.42 31.82
CA ILE A 400 -15.77 -4.67 32.15
C ILE A 400 -16.57 -5.90 31.72
N ASN A 401 -17.90 -5.77 31.58
CA ASN A 401 -18.76 -6.88 31.16
C ASN A 401 -18.55 -7.27 29.69
N GLU A 402 -18.00 -6.38 28.87
CA GLU A 402 -17.64 -6.72 27.49
C GLU A 402 -16.61 -7.86 27.42
N ILE A 403 -15.76 -8.00 28.45
CA ILE A 403 -14.76 -9.07 28.52
C ILE A 403 -15.42 -10.46 28.63
N ASP A 404 -16.67 -10.56 29.09
CA ASP A 404 -17.40 -11.83 29.12
C ASP A 404 -17.55 -12.47 27.74
N HIS A 405 -17.63 -11.65 26.69
CA HIS A 405 -17.74 -12.14 25.31
C HIS A 405 -16.48 -12.89 24.84
N ILE A 406 -15.31 -12.52 25.35
CA ILE A 406 -14.04 -13.16 24.99
C ILE A 406 -13.50 -14.10 26.09
N GLY A 407 -14.01 -13.99 27.32
CA GLY A 407 -13.62 -14.82 28.46
C GLY A 407 -13.85 -16.32 28.25
N ASN A 408 -14.80 -16.70 27.38
CA ASN A 408 -15.12 -18.07 27.03
C ASN A 408 -14.39 -18.62 25.79
N LEU A 409 -13.46 -17.85 25.18
CA LEU A 409 -12.68 -18.32 24.05
C LEU A 409 -11.66 -19.39 24.50
N PRO A 410 -11.74 -20.63 23.98
CA PRO A 410 -11.05 -21.78 24.59
C PRO A 410 -9.53 -21.76 24.43
N LEU A 411 -9.00 -21.05 23.42
CA LEU A 411 -7.59 -21.02 23.12
C LEU A 411 -6.93 -19.66 23.39
N LEU A 412 -7.71 -18.66 23.87
CA LEU A 412 -7.15 -17.33 24.13
C LEU A 412 -6.14 -17.40 25.28
N GLU A 413 -4.92 -16.99 25.02
CA GLU A 413 -3.82 -16.94 25.99
C GLU A 413 -3.29 -15.51 26.19
N ASN A 414 -3.17 -14.74 25.12
CA ASN A 414 -2.58 -13.41 25.16
C ASN A 414 -3.65 -12.34 24.87
N LEU A 415 -3.94 -11.54 25.89
CA LEU A 415 -4.91 -10.44 25.80
C LEU A 415 -4.23 -9.12 26.18
N ARG A 416 -4.38 -8.10 25.33
CA ARG A 416 -3.93 -6.73 25.61
C ARG A 416 -5.11 -5.78 25.63
N LEU A 417 -5.24 -5.02 26.72
CA LEU A 417 -6.32 -4.05 26.94
C LEU A 417 -5.80 -2.66 27.38
N LEU A 418 -4.48 -2.48 27.57
CA LEU A 418 -3.92 -1.20 27.99
C LEU A 418 -4.37 -0.04 27.11
N GLY A 419 -4.58 1.12 27.71
CA GLY A 419 -5.05 2.31 26.99
C GLY A 419 -6.55 2.34 26.68
N ASN A 420 -7.34 1.36 27.20
CA ASN A 420 -8.80 1.45 27.24
C ASN A 420 -9.27 2.09 28.56
N PRO A 421 -10.45 2.74 28.60
CA PRO A 421 -11.01 3.26 29.84
C PRO A 421 -11.13 2.22 30.96
N VAL A 422 -11.48 0.97 30.61
CA VAL A 422 -11.60 -0.15 31.57
C VAL A 422 -10.29 -0.44 32.31
N ALA A 423 -9.12 -0.19 31.69
CA ALA A 423 -7.81 -0.44 32.29
C ALA A 423 -7.43 0.57 33.38
N GLY A 424 -8.13 1.71 33.47
CA GLY A 424 -7.97 2.69 34.53
C GLY A 424 -8.73 2.36 35.82
N GLY A 425 -9.52 1.28 35.84
CA GLY A 425 -10.33 0.89 37.00
C GLY A 425 -9.50 0.30 38.13
N VAL A 426 -10.00 0.44 39.38
CA VAL A 426 -9.41 -0.22 40.55
C VAL A 426 -9.50 -1.75 40.34
N ASP A 427 -8.41 -2.45 40.71
CA ASP A 427 -8.30 -3.91 40.59
C ASP A 427 -8.56 -4.44 39.17
N TYR A 428 -8.27 -3.63 38.16
CA TYR A 428 -8.49 -3.92 36.74
C TYR A 428 -8.06 -5.33 36.36
N ARG A 429 -6.80 -5.71 36.69
CA ARG A 429 -6.25 -7.02 36.32
C ARG A 429 -7.03 -8.18 36.92
N ALA A 430 -7.33 -8.12 38.23
CA ALA A 430 -8.13 -9.13 38.91
C ALA A 430 -9.57 -9.21 38.34
N ARG A 431 -10.17 -8.06 38.03
CA ARG A 431 -11.52 -7.99 37.42
C ARG A 431 -11.55 -8.60 36.02
N VAL A 432 -10.53 -8.35 35.18
CA VAL A 432 -10.42 -8.99 33.85
C VAL A 432 -10.17 -10.48 34.00
N LEU A 433 -9.20 -10.91 34.81
CA LEU A 433 -8.86 -12.32 35.03
C LEU A 433 -10.06 -13.12 35.57
N SER A 434 -10.91 -12.51 36.39
CA SER A 434 -12.12 -13.16 36.92
C SER A 434 -13.13 -13.63 35.83
N ARG A 435 -12.98 -13.15 34.59
CA ARG A 435 -13.85 -13.50 33.47
C ARG A 435 -13.43 -14.81 32.78
N PHE A 436 -12.24 -15.33 33.07
CA PHE A 436 -11.68 -16.53 32.43
C PHE A 436 -11.89 -17.83 33.23
N GLY A 437 -12.54 -17.75 34.41
CA GLY A 437 -12.86 -18.92 35.22
C GLY A 437 -11.63 -19.76 35.60
N GLU A 438 -11.65 -21.05 35.29
CA GLU A 438 -10.52 -21.97 35.60
C GLU A 438 -9.26 -21.67 34.81
N ARG A 439 -9.37 -20.99 33.66
CA ARG A 439 -8.26 -20.65 32.78
C ARG A 439 -7.51 -19.36 33.16
N LEU A 440 -7.88 -18.70 34.27
CA LEU A 440 -7.30 -17.42 34.66
C LEU A 440 -5.75 -17.42 34.77
N GLN A 441 -5.13 -18.55 35.12
CA GLN A 441 -3.67 -18.69 35.21
C GLN A 441 -2.98 -18.90 33.84
N GLU A 442 -3.74 -19.23 32.81
CA GLU A 442 -3.22 -19.39 31.45
C GLU A 442 -3.07 -18.03 30.77
N ILE A 443 -3.83 -17.04 31.19
CA ILE A 443 -3.93 -15.75 30.51
C ILE A 443 -2.75 -14.83 30.83
N TYR A 444 -2.09 -14.38 29.76
CA TYR A 444 -1.18 -13.24 29.79
C TYR A 444 -1.98 -11.96 29.51
N LEU A 445 -2.22 -11.19 30.54
CA LEU A 445 -2.88 -9.89 30.41
C LEU A 445 -1.82 -8.79 30.33
N ASP A 446 -1.85 -8.03 29.22
CA ASP A 446 -0.90 -6.93 28.96
C ASP A 446 0.57 -7.38 29.01
N ASN A 447 0.86 -8.56 28.47
CA ASN A 447 2.15 -9.26 28.43
C ASN A 447 2.65 -9.85 29.76
N GLU A 448 1.86 -9.82 30.82
CA GLU A 448 2.25 -10.30 32.14
C GLU A 448 1.22 -11.28 32.68
N LYS A 449 1.65 -12.33 33.35
CA LYS A 449 0.77 -13.20 34.14
C LYS A 449 0.32 -12.46 35.42
N GLY A 450 -0.83 -12.86 35.94
CA GLY A 450 -1.28 -12.39 37.25
C GLY A 450 -0.34 -12.83 38.38
N ASN A 451 -0.26 -12.04 39.42
CA ASN A 451 0.38 -12.48 40.65
C ASN A 451 -0.63 -13.21 41.56
N GLN A 452 -0.15 -13.84 42.67
CA GLN A 452 -1.02 -14.64 43.51
C GLN A 452 -2.18 -13.83 44.13
N THR A 453 -1.93 -12.58 44.51
CA THR A 453 -3.00 -11.71 45.07
C THR A 453 -4.04 -11.34 44.04
N GLU A 454 -3.66 -11.13 42.76
CA GLU A 454 -4.59 -10.88 41.65
C GLU A 454 -5.42 -12.13 41.36
N TYR A 455 -4.83 -13.34 41.41
CA TYR A 455 -5.55 -14.59 41.22
C TYR A 455 -6.56 -14.86 42.34
N ASP A 456 -6.15 -14.69 43.60
CA ASP A 456 -7.03 -14.88 44.74
C ASP A 456 -8.23 -13.92 44.69
N MET A 457 -7.97 -12.64 44.38
CA MET A 457 -9.04 -11.66 44.18
C MET A 457 -9.94 -12.01 42.99
N ALA A 458 -9.38 -12.45 41.87
CA ALA A 458 -10.13 -12.85 40.69
C ALA A 458 -11.08 -14.04 40.97
N LEU A 459 -10.63 -15.01 41.78
CA LEU A 459 -11.48 -16.15 42.18
C LEU A 459 -12.64 -15.67 43.05
N VAL A 460 -12.41 -14.78 44.01
CA VAL A 460 -13.50 -14.21 44.84
C VAL A 460 -14.49 -13.44 44.00
N LEU A 461 -14.02 -12.58 43.08
CA LEU A 461 -14.88 -11.83 42.17
C LEU A 461 -15.68 -12.74 41.23
N SER A 462 -15.11 -13.84 40.74
CA SER A 462 -15.78 -14.83 39.91
C SER A 462 -16.91 -15.54 40.69
N ALA A 463 -16.63 -15.96 41.94
CA ALA A 463 -17.63 -16.61 42.81
C ALA A 463 -18.81 -15.68 43.14
N LEU A 464 -18.55 -14.41 43.46
CA LEU A 464 -19.58 -13.40 43.72
C LEU A 464 -20.45 -13.17 42.48
N ARG A 465 -19.87 -13.11 41.30
CA ARG A 465 -20.60 -12.93 40.05
C ARG A 465 -21.51 -14.11 39.76
N ILE A 466 -21.00 -15.34 39.88
CA ILE A 466 -21.80 -16.57 39.68
C ILE A 466 -22.97 -16.62 40.66
N SER A 467 -22.76 -16.25 41.93
CA SER A 467 -23.81 -16.17 42.94
C SER A 467 -24.89 -15.15 42.58
N ALA A 468 -24.48 -13.94 42.14
CA ALA A 468 -25.38 -12.89 41.70
C ALA A 468 -26.23 -13.33 40.48
N GLN A 469 -25.61 -13.96 39.48
CA GLN A 469 -26.32 -14.49 38.31
C GLN A 469 -27.33 -15.59 38.67
N LYS A 470 -26.97 -16.50 39.57
CA LYS A 470 -27.91 -17.53 40.07
C LYS A 470 -29.09 -16.91 40.78
N SER A 471 -28.87 -15.89 41.60
CA SER A 471 -29.91 -15.15 42.32
C SER A 471 -30.86 -14.42 41.36
N GLN A 472 -30.34 -13.78 40.33
CA GLN A 472 -31.14 -13.12 39.28
C GLN A 472 -31.99 -14.11 38.46
N ARG A 473 -31.42 -15.27 38.06
CA ARG A 473 -32.18 -16.32 37.36
C ARG A 473 -33.29 -16.86 38.20
N LYS A 474 -33.06 -17.07 39.51
CA LYS A 474 -34.05 -17.51 40.46
C LYS A 474 -35.18 -16.48 40.62
N LEU A 475 -34.84 -15.19 40.66
CA LEU A 475 -35.85 -14.12 40.74
C LEU A 475 -36.68 -14.04 39.46
N HIS A 476 -36.05 -14.18 38.27
CA HIS A 476 -36.78 -14.17 37.00
C HIS A 476 -37.71 -15.36 36.87
N SER A 477 -37.30 -16.57 37.27
CA SER A 477 -38.14 -17.75 37.27
C SER A 477 -39.32 -17.65 38.27
N LEU A 478 -39.14 -16.93 39.39
CA LEU A 478 -40.23 -16.66 40.34
C LEU A 478 -41.23 -15.63 39.78
N LEU A 479 -40.73 -14.61 39.05
CA LEU A 479 -41.59 -13.63 38.39
C LEU A 479 -42.41 -14.26 37.26
N ASP A 480 -41.80 -15.10 36.43
CA ASP A 480 -42.51 -15.82 35.35
C ASP A 480 -43.54 -16.79 35.88
N SER A 481 -43.31 -17.43 37.05
CA SER A 481 -44.27 -18.29 37.70
C SER A 481 -45.42 -17.53 38.39
N SER A 482 -45.24 -16.24 38.71
CA SER A 482 -46.29 -15.40 39.30
C SER A 482 -47.23 -14.76 38.26
N VAL A 483 -46.85 -14.71 37.00
CA VAL A 483 -47.69 -14.19 35.89
C VAL A 483 -48.57 -15.29 35.28
N GLY A 484 -48.38 -16.57 35.68
CA GLY A 484 -49.11 -17.72 35.15
C GLY A 484 -50.35 -18.14 35.96
N VAL A 485 -50.82 -17.35 36.94
CA VAL A 485 -51.99 -17.71 37.78
C VAL A 485 -52.99 -16.56 37.79
N GLU A 486 -53.61 -16.30 36.68
CA GLU A 486 -54.94 -15.64 36.60
C GLU A 486 -55.48 -15.84 35.17
N GLU A 487 -56.05 -17.02 34.93
CA GLU A 487 -57.18 -17.27 33.99
C GLU A 487 -57.68 -18.70 34.23
N GLY A 488 -58.63 -18.82 35.14
CA GLY A 488 -59.36 -20.03 35.35
C GLY A 488 -60.67 -19.75 36.12
N GLU A 489 -61.79 -20.01 35.47
CA GLU A 489 -63.12 -20.13 35.93
C GLU A 489 -64.15 -19.06 35.50
N GLY A 490 -64.95 -19.46 34.58
CA GLY A 490 -66.15 -18.80 34.12
C GLY A 490 -66.96 -19.72 33.23
N ASP A 491 -67.66 -20.68 33.89
CA ASP A 491 -68.62 -21.59 33.33
C ASP A 491 -69.80 -20.86 32.68
N THR A 492 -70.26 -21.31 31.47
CA THR A 492 -71.71 -21.61 31.21
C THR A 492 -71.96 -22.07 29.76
N LYS A 493 -72.44 -23.25 29.69
CA LYS A 493 -73.47 -23.99 28.90
C LYS A 493 -74.11 -23.36 27.65
N GLN A 494 -74.21 -24.26 26.68
CA GLN A 494 -75.34 -24.61 25.77
C GLN A 494 -75.47 -23.87 24.43
N GLY A 495 -75.56 -24.72 23.36
CA GLY A 495 -76.42 -24.50 22.21
C GLY A 495 -75.90 -25.11 20.90
N GLN A 496 -76.28 -26.35 20.68
CA GLN A 496 -76.58 -27.11 19.45
C GLN A 496 -76.57 -26.36 18.10
N GLY A 497 -76.04 -27.01 17.08
CA GLY A 497 -76.72 -27.12 15.78
C GLY A 497 -75.92 -26.88 14.54
N GLY A 498 -75.68 -27.92 13.77
CA GLY A 498 -75.93 -27.92 12.34
C GLY A 498 -74.74 -27.87 11.39
N ASP A 499 -74.34 -29.01 10.97
CA ASP A 499 -74.03 -29.46 9.56
C ASP A 499 -73.61 -28.47 8.52
N SER A 500 -72.47 -28.71 7.91
CA SER A 500 -72.28 -29.32 6.56
C SER A 500 -70.99 -28.86 5.91
N GLU A 501 -70.17 -29.82 5.62
CA GLU A 501 -69.22 -29.87 4.53
C GLU A 501 -69.94 -29.80 3.17
N PRO A 502 -69.35 -29.83 1.99
CA PRO A 502 -67.95 -29.65 1.59
C PRO A 502 -67.79 -28.89 0.26
N GLN A 503 -66.57 -28.90 -0.25
CA GLN A 503 -66.15 -28.99 -1.67
C GLN A 503 -65.23 -27.88 -2.20
N THR A 504 -64.04 -28.32 -2.45
CA THR A 504 -63.16 -27.89 -3.57
C THR A 504 -63.86 -28.18 -4.93
N PRO A 505 -63.40 -27.77 -6.15
CA PRO A 505 -62.03 -27.49 -6.58
C PRO A 505 -61.88 -26.44 -7.72
N GLY A 506 -60.68 -26.30 -8.18
CA GLY A 506 -60.48 -26.08 -9.64
C GLY A 506 -59.63 -24.88 -10.04
N THR A 507 -58.38 -25.15 -10.32
CA THR A 507 -57.68 -25.02 -11.66
C THR A 507 -57.96 -23.77 -12.48
N SER A 508 -56.99 -22.97 -12.86
CA SER A 508 -56.19 -23.15 -14.08
C SER A 508 -55.48 -21.86 -14.53
N LYS A 509 -54.22 -22.03 -14.90
CA LYS A 509 -53.59 -21.62 -16.15
C LYS A 509 -53.61 -20.18 -16.64
N GLY A 510 -52.41 -19.77 -16.98
CA GLY A 510 -52.10 -19.05 -18.24
C GLY A 510 -51.30 -17.80 -18.01
N ALA A 511 -50.01 -17.76 -18.19
CA ALA A 511 -49.27 -17.65 -19.42
C ALA A 511 -49.05 -16.20 -19.92
N SER A 512 -47.80 -15.88 -20.11
CA SER A 512 -47.26 -14.96 -21.14
C SER A 512 -47.25 -13.43 -20.87
N ARG A 513 -46.17 -12.86 -20.52
CA ARG A 513 -45.18 -12.26 -21.45
C ARG A 513 -43.92 -11.89 -20.72
#